data_3a0ec2b0df3b0ed13b1a75e1ecba6fef
#
_entry.id   3a0ec2b0df3b0ed13b1a75e1ecba6fef
#
_cell.length_a   1.000
_cell.length_b   1.000
_cell.length_c   1.000
_cell.angle_alpha   90.00
_cell.angle_beta   90.00
_cell.angle_gamma   90.00
#
_symmetry.space_group_name_H-M   'P 1'
#
loop_
_entity.id
_entity.type
_entity.pdbx_description
1 polymer ?
#
loop_
_entity_poly.entity_id
_entity_poly.type
_entity_poly.pdbx_seq_one_letter_code
_entity_poly.pdbx_strand_id
1 'polypeptide(L)'
;MERFGLQRPLSKNKCFLILSLLPVYFIIAGLFMQPVDEIFHGIVEIIREPDFLITDYFVIGGVGAAFINAGVLTLICIGIMYALDMNFDGHTVTSTCLMFGFSLFGKNLLNIWMILVGVFLYAKYHKTTVKRYLYVGFYGTSLSPIVSQVMHIVD
;
A
#
# COMPACT_ATOMS: atom_id res chain seq x y z
N MET A 1 42.38 8.14 -11.76
CA MET A 1 41.01 8.27 -11.19
C MET A 1 40.02 8.12 -12.35
N GLU A 2 39.59 6.91 -12.62
CA GLU A 2 38.63 6.62 -13.66
C GLU A 2 37.25 7.16 -13.19
N ARG A 3 36.69 8.06 -14.00
CA ARG A 3 35.30 8.51 -13.82
C ARG A 3 34.42 7.31 -14.08
N PHE A 4 33.80 6.78 -13.02
CA PHE A 4 32.67 5.88 -13.14
C PHE A 4 31.71 6.49 -14.15
N GLY A 5 31.51 5.81 -15.28
CA GLY A 5 30.64 6.27 -16.34
C GLY A 5 29.25 6.56 -15.76
N LEU A 6 28.83 7.81 -15.85
CA LEU A 6 27.49 8.25 -15.50
C LEU A 6 26.49 7.45 -16.35
N GLN A 7 26.00 6.36 -15.77
CA GLN A 7 24.87 5.63 -16.37
C GLN A 7 23.74 6.64 -16.54
N ARG A 8 23.18 6.73 -17.74
CA ARG A 8 22.03 7.60 -17.99
C ARG A 8 20.94 7.27 -16.99
N PRO A 9 20.39 8.27 -16.26
CA PRO A 9 19.34 8.00 -15.28
C PRO A 9 18.19 7.29 -15.97
N LEU A 10 17.66 6.24 -15.33
CA LEU A 10 16.50 5.51 -15.82
C LEU A 10 15.32 6.49 -15.98
N SER A 11 14.55 6.33 -17.06
CA SER A 11 13.35 7.14 -17.23
C SER A 11 12.37 6.86 -16.07
N LYS A 12 11.61 7.86 -15.65
CA LYS A 12 10.60 7.78 -14.59
C LYS A 12 9.69 6.55 -14.75
N ASN A 13 9.18 6.32 -15.97
CA ASN A 13 8.30 5.19 -16.27
C ASN A 13 8.98 3.84 -15.99
N LYS A 14 10.26 3.70 -16.34
CA LYS A 14 11.03 2.49 -16.05
C LYS A 14 11.22 2.28 -14.55
N CYS A 15 11.45 3.35 -13.79
CA CYS A 15 11.58 3.26 -12.34
C CYS A 15 10.28 2.79 -11.68
N PHE A 16 9.13 3.35 -12.07
CA PHE A 16 7.83 2.92 -11.56
C PHE A 16 7.50 1.48 -11.98
N LEU A 17 7.85 1.08 -13.21
CA LEU A 17 7.69 -0.29 -13.67
C LEU A 17 8.51 -1.27 -12.83
N ILE A 18 9.80 -0.98 -12.60
CA ILE A 18 10.67 -1.83 -11.77
C ILE A 18 10.10 -1.93 -10.35
N LEU A 19 9.63 -0.83 -9.77
CA LEU A 19 9.04 -0.82 -8.43
C LEU A 19 7.78 -1.68 -8.35
N SER A 20 7.00 -1.76 -9.44
CA SER A 20 5.79 -2.59 -9.52
C SER A 20 6.07 -4.09 -9.60
N LEU A 21 7.29 -4.51 -9.94
CA LEU A 21 7.62 -5.94 -10.01
C LEU A 21 7.49 -6.65 -8.66
N LEU A 22 7.84 -5.97 -7.57
CA LEU A 22 7.73 -6.53 -6.23
C LEU A 22 6.27 -6.91 -5.88
N PRO A 23 5.30 -5.98 -5.89
CA PRO A 23 3.92 -6.32 -5.56
C PRO A 23 3.29 -7.31 -6.55
N VAL A 24 3.63 -7.23 -7.84
CA VAL A 24 3.16 -8.21 -8.84
C VAL A 24 3.69 -9.61 -8.53
N TYR A 25 4.96 -9.74 -8.16
CA TYR A 25 5.54 -11.02 -7.74
C TYR A 25 4.75 -11.62 -6.56
N PHE A 26 4.43 -10.84 -5.53
CA PHE A 26 3.69 -11.34 -4.37
C PHE A 26 2.24 -11.68 -4.68
N ILE A 27 1.58 -10.95 -5.59
CA ILE A 27 0.24 -11.33 -6.08
C ILE A 27 0.29 -12.69 -6.77
N ILE A 28 1.25 -12.88 -7.67
CA ILE A 28 1.43 -14.15 -8.38
C ILE A 28 1.76 -15.27 -7.38
N ALA A 29 2.70 -15.05 -6.47
CA ALA A 29 3.05 -16.02 -5.43
C ALA A 29 1.83 -16.39 -4.57
N GLY A 30 1.01 -15.43 -4.18
CA GLY A 30 -0.23 -15.66 -3.41
C GLY A 30 -1.21 -16.57 -4.13
N LEU A 31 -1.39 -16.39 -5.45
CA LEU A 31 -2.27 -17.24 -6.27
C LEU A 31 -1.77 -18.69 -6.38
N PHE A 32 -0.46 -18.93 -6.24
CA PHE A 32 0.10 -20.28 -6.23
C PHE A 32 0.09 -20.94 -4.83
N MET A 33 0.02 -20.14 -3.77
CA MET A 33 0.11 -20.64 -2.39
C MET A 33 -1.24 -21.02 -1.78
N GLN A 34 -2.35 -20.52 -2.35
CA GLN A 34 -3.68 -20.74 -1.80
C GLN A 34 -4.72 -20.80 -2.92
N PRO A 35 -5.75 -21.68 -2.84
CA PRO A 35 -6.85 -21.74 -3.80
C PRO A 35 -7.60 -20.40 -3.87
N VAL A 36 -8.10 -20.06 -5.05
CA VAL A 36 -8.72 -18.74 -5.32
C VAL A 36 -9.96 -18.49 -4.44
N ASP A 37 -10.77 -19.51 -4.21
CA ASP A 37 -11.94 -19.44 -3.34
C ASP A 37 -11.57 -19.15 -1.88
N GLU A 38 -10.53 -19.79 -1.35
CA GLU A 38 -9.99 -19.52 -0.02
C GLU A 38 -9.38 -18.12 0.08
N ILE A 39 -8.73 -17.64 -0.99
CA ILE A 39 -8.20 -16.28 -1.06
C ILE A 39 -9.32 -15.24 -0.90
N PHE A 40 -10.44 -15.41 -1.60
CA PHE A 40 -11.58 -14.53 -1.47
C PHE A 40 -12.13 -14.50 -0.04
N HIS A 41 -12.33 -15.67 0.57
CA HIS A 41 -12.74 -15.77 1.97
C HIS A 41 -11.74 -15.10 2.89
N GLY A 42 -10.43 -15.38 2.72
CA GLY A 42 -9.38 -14.81 3.54
C GLY A 42 -9.29 -13.28 3.44
N ILE A 43 -9.48 -12.71 2.25
CA ILE A 43 -9.54 -11.23 2.09
C ILE A 43 -10.74 -10.65 2.84
N VAL A 44 -11.91 -11.30 2.79
CA VAL A 44 -13.08 -10.84 3.52
C VAL A 44 -12.87 -10.92 5.02
N GLU A 45 -12.21 -11.98 5.52
CA GLU A 45 -11.87 -12.11 6.93
C GLU A 45 -10.88 -11.03 7.37
N ILE A 46 -9.81 -10.77 6.60
CA ILE A 46 -8.86 -9.68 6.83
C ILE A 46 -9.57 -8.32 6.93
N ILE A 47 -10.60 -8.07 6.10
CA ILE A 47 -11.32 -6.80 6.11
C ILE A 47 -12.26 -6.69 7.33
N ARG A 48 -12.82 -7.81 7.79
CA ARG A 48 -13.78 -7.86 8.90
C ARG A 48 -13.12 -7.91 10.27
N GLU A 49 -11.86 -8.32 10.31
CA GLU A 49 -11.14 -8.41 11.57
C GLU A 49 -10.96 -7.03 12.20
N PRO A 50 -11.28 -6.84 13.49
CA PRO A 50 -10.91 -5.63 14.20
C PRO A 50 -9.39 -5.58 14.33
N ASP A 51 -8.75 -4.83 13.45
CA ASP A 51 -7.29 -4.71 13.44
C ASP A 51 -6.78 -4.06 14.72
N PHE A 52 -5.90 -4.76 15.43
CA PHE A 52 -4.99 -4.16 16.38
C PHE A 52 -3.78 -3.57 15.64
N LEU A 53 -2.87 -2.93 16.36
CA LEU A 53 -1.69 -2.30 15.76
C LEU A 53 -0.85 -3.29 14.93
N ILE A 54 -0.84 -4.55 15.33
CA ILE A 54 -0.23 -5.66 14.60
C ILE A 54 -1.23 -6.81 14.62
N THR A 55 -1.78 -7.15 13.46
CA THR A 55 -2.75 -8.23 13.26
C THR A 55 -2.16 -9.19 12.24
N ASP A 56 -2.04 -10.47 12.59
CA ASP A 56 -1.41 -11.48 11.73
C ASP A 56 -2.36 -11.92 10.60
N TYR A 57 -2.28 -11.27 9.47
CA TYR A 57 -3.09 -11.60 8.30
C TYR A 57 -2.78 -12.97 7.69
N PHE A 58 -1.62 -13.54 7.98
CA PHE A 58 -1.29 -14.91 7.55
C PHE A 58 -2.11 -15.95 8.30
N VAL A 59 -2.36 -15.71 9.59
CA VAL A 59 -3.19 -16.58 10.41
C VAL A 59 -4.68 -16.42 10.08
N ILE A 60 -5.13 -15.18 9.84
CA ILE A 60 -6.55 -14.86 9.62
C ILE A 60 -6.99 -15.27 8.21
N GLY A 61 -6.32 -14.79 7.19
CA GLY A 61 -6.74 -14.98 5.80
C GLY A 61 -5.94 -16.01 5.01
N GLY A 62 -4.85 -16.51 5.59
CA GLY A 62 -3.89 -17.35 4.90
C GLY A 62 -2.85 -16.56 4.10
N VAL A 63 -1.81 -17.27 3.68
CA VAL A 63 -0.63 -16.67 3.01
C VAL A 63 -1.01 -16.00 1.69
N GLY A 64 -1.86 -16.66 0.90
CA GLY A 64 -2.29 -16.15 -0.40
C GLY A 64 -3.06 -14.85 -0.29
N ALA A 65 -4.06 -14.79 0.61
CA ALA A 65 -4.86 -13.60 0.84
C ALA A 65 -4.02 -12.43 1.38
N ALA A 66 -3.10 -12.69 2.33
CA ALA A 66 -2.19 -11.66 2.86
C ALA A 66 -1.27 -11.08 1.77
N PHE A 67 -0.70 -11.93 0.91
CA PHE A 67 0.15 -11.51 -0.20
C PHE A 67 -0.61 -10.71 -1.26
N ILE A 68 -1.84 -11.12 -1.58
CA ILE A 68 -2.68 -10.39 -2.53
C ILE A 68 -3.11 -9.06 -1.95
N ASN A 69 -3.53 -9.00 -0.68
CA ASN A 69 -3.84 -7.74 -0.01
C ASN A 69 -2.65 -6.77 -0.08
N ALA A 70 -1.46 -7.22 0.32
CA ALA A 70 -0.26 -6.40 0.30
C ALA A 70 0.14 -5.96 -1.12
N GLY A 71 0.08 -6.88 -2.08
CA GLY A 71 0.41 -6.60 -3.47
C GLY A 71 -0.54 -5.59 -4.11
N VAL A 72 -1.85 -5.78 -3.94
CA VAL A 72 -2.89 -4.89 -4.51
C VAL A 72 -2.79 -3.49 -3.91
N LEU A 73 -2.69 -3.37 -2.58
CA LEU A 73 -2.54 -2.06 -1.92
C LEU A 73 -1.29 -1.33 -2.37
N THR A 74 -0.20 -2.04 -2.53
CA THR A 74 1.06 -1.46 -3.01
C THR A 74 0.96 -1.00 -4.46
N LEU A 75 0.30 -1.77 -5.34
CA LEU A 75 0.04 -1.34 -6.73
C LEU A 75 -0.86 -0.12 -6.78
N ILE A 76 -1.89 -0.02 -5.92
CA ILE A 76 -2.73 1.17 -5.80
C ILE A 76 -1.89 2.37 -5.39
N CYS A 77 -1.00 2.23 -4.40
CA CYS A 77 -0.08 3.28 -3.96
C CYS A 77 0.81 3.77 -5.12
N ILE A 78 1.45 2.84 -5.83
CA ILE A 78 2.29 3.15 -7.00
C ILE A 78 1.46 3.81 -8.10
N GLY A 79 0.25 3.31 -8.38
CA GLY A 79 -0.65 3.86 -9.38
C GLY A 79 -1.08 5.30 -9.08
N ILE A 80 -1.39 5.61 -7.82
CA ILE A 80 -1.73 6.97 -7.37
C ILE A 80 -0.52 7.90 -7.55
N MET A 81 0.68 7.48 -7.16
CA MET A 81 1.89 8.28 -7.33
C MET A 81 2.19 8.53 -8.81
N TYR A 82 2.02 7.53 -9.66
CA TYR A 82 2.21 7.66 -11.10
C TYR A 82 1.17 8.58 -11.74
N ALA A 83 -0.12 8.40 -11.42
CA ALA A 83 -1.23 9.20 -11.94
C ALA A 83 -1.14 10.67 -11.54
N LEU A 84 -0.65 10.96 -10.34
CA LEU A 84 -0.40 12.31 -9.86
C LEU A 84 0.94 12.88 -10.35
N ASP A 85 1.62 12.20 -11.25
CA ASP A 85 2.91 12.63 -11.80
C ASP A 85 3.94 12.98 -10.71
N MET A 86 4.06 12.12 -9.68
CA MET A 86 5.08 12.29 -8.63
C MET A 86 6.48 12.04 -9.19
N ASN A 87 7.47 12.74 -8.65
CA ASN A 87 8.87 12.43 -8.97
C ASN A 87 9.26 11.09 -8.34
N PHE A 88 10.12 10.34 -9.05
CA PHE A 88 10.68 9.12 -8.49
C PHE A 88 11.90 9.48 -7.63
N ASP A 89 11.75 9.35 -6.33
CA ASP A 89 12.78 9.68 -5.34
C ASP A 89 12.77 8.68 -4.16
N GLY A 90 13.55 8.93 -3.13
CA GLY A 90 13.59 8.09 -1.93
C GLY A 90 12.25 7.98 -1.22
N HIS A 91 11.40 9.02 -1.23
CA HIS A 91 10.07 8.97 -0.63
C HIS A 91 9.13 8.05 -1.39
N THR A 92 9.26 7.97 -2.73
CA THR A 92 8.51 7.01 -3.55
C THR A 92 8.80 5.58 -3.13
N VAL A 93 10.09 5.24 -3.02
CA VAL A 93 10.53 3.88 -2.62
C VAL A 93 10.09 3.58 -1.18
N THR A 94 10.33 4.50 -0.25
CA THR A 94 9.97 4.32 1.16
C THR A 94 8.46 4.14 1.33
N SER A 95 7.64 4.97 0.67
CA SER A 95 6.17 4.85 0.72
C SER A 95 5.70 3.49 0.20
N THR A 96 6.30 3.01 -0.88
CA THR A 96 5.97 1.71 -1.47
C THR A 96 6.34 0.57 -0.52
N CYS A 97 7.55 0.59 0.05
CA CYS A 97 7.99 -0.44 1.00
C CYS A 97 7.15 -0.45 2.28
N LEU A 98 6.82 0.72 2.83
CA LEU A 98 5.94 0.83 4.00
C LEU A 98 4.51 0.40 3.69
N MET A 99 3.99 0.74 2.50
CA MET A 99 2.68 0.26 2.09
C MET A 99 2.67 -1.26 2.02
N PHE A 100 3.64 -1.87 1.35
CA PHE A 100 3.75 -3.32 1.25
C PHE A 100 3.89 -4.00 2.62
N GLY A 101 4.86 -3.57 3.42
CA GLY A 101 5.15 -4.20 4.71
C GLY A 101 3.96 -4.16 5.67
N PHE A 102 3.35 -2.99 5.87
CA PHE A 102 2.20 -2.85 6.77
C PHE A 102 0.93 -3.51 6.24
N SER A 103 0.82 -3.74 4.94
CA SER A 103 -0.33 -4.45 4.36
C SER A 103 -0.30 -5.96 4.57
N LEU A 104 0.78 -6.49 5.16
CA LEU A 104 0.85 -7.88 5.62
C LEU A 104 0.24 -8.09 7.02
N PHE A 105 0.05 -6.99 7.79
CA PHE A 105 -0.35 -7.10 9.20
C PHE A 105 -1.10 -5.91 9.81
N GLY A 106 -1.85 -5.15 9.06
CA GLY A 106 -2.63 -4.06 9.66
C GLY A 106 -3.25 -3.08 8.66
N LYS A 107 -2.85 -3.11 7.41
CA LYS A 107 -3.51 -2.33 6.35
C LYS A 107 -4.29 -3.27 5.45
N ASN A 108 -5.57 -2.98 5.30
CA ASN A 108 -6.42 -3.72 4.37
C ASN A 108 -7.06 -2.77 3.34
N LEU A 109 -7.76 -3.37 2.38
CA LEU A 109 -8.40 -2.63 1.29
C LEU A 109 -9.47 -1.63 1.75
N LEU A 110 -9.93 -1.71 2.99
CA LEU A 110 -10.95 -0.82 3.53
C LEU A 110 -10.36 0.32 4.38
N ASN A 111 -9.45 0.00 5.33
CA ASN A 111 -9.06 0.94 6.38
C ASN A 111 -8.14 2.08 5.93
N ILE A 112 -7.42 1.93 4.81
CA ILE A 112 -6.51 2.98 4.32
C ILE A 112 -7.23 4.20 3.75
N TRP A 113 -8.47 4.02 3.24
CA TRP A 113 -9.16 5.07 2.50
C TRP A 113 -9.56 6.25 3.38
N MET A 114 -9.91 6.02 4.64
CA MET A 114 -10.27 7.10 5.56
C MET A 114 -9.14 8.11 5.71
N ILE A 115 -7.89 7.62 5.82
CA ILE A 115 -6.70 8.48 5.93
C ILE A 115 -6.43 9.20 4.60
N LEU A 116 -6.50 8.49 3.47
CA LEU A 116 -6.28 9.10 2.15
C LEU A 116 -7.34 10.14 1.82
N VAL A 117 -8.62 9.89 2.15
CA VAL A 117 -9.71 10.87 2.01
C VAL A 117 -9.46 12.07 2.93
N GLY A 118 -9.01 11.86 4.16
CA GLY A 118 -8.61 12.94 5.08
C GLY A 118 -7.53 13.83 4.48
N VAL A 119 -6.51 13.26 3.87
CA VAL A 119 -5.45 14.02 3.18
C VAL A 119 -6.00 14.78 1.97
N PHE A 120 -6.89 14.17 1.19
CA PHE A 120 -7.56 14.83 0.07
C PHE A 120 -8.39 16.03 0.52
N LEU A 121 -9.21 15.86 1.56
CA LEU A 121 -10.04 16.95 2.13
C LEU A 121 -9.17 18.06 2.72
N TYR A 122 -8.09 17.71 3.41
CA TYR A 122 -7.13 18.68 3.93
C TYR A 122 -6.49 19.51 2.82
N ALA A 123 -6.01 18.86 1.75
CA ALA A 123 -5.44 19.55 0.61
C ALA A 123 -6.46 20.51 -0.06
N LYS A 124 -7.71 20.05 -0.19
CA LYS A 124 -8.81 20.86 -0.74
C LYS A 124 -9.14 22.06 0.14
N TYR A 125 -9.23 21.86 1.46
CA TYR A 125 -9.49 22.95 2.43
C TYR A 125 -8.41 24.03 2.36
N HIS A 126 -7.14 23.63 2.28
CA HIS A 126 -6.01 24.56 2.15
C HIS A 126 -5.77 25.08 0.73
N LYS A 127 -6.68 24.77 -0.21
CA LYS A 127 -6.57 25.18 -1.64
C LYS A 127 -5.22 24.81 -2.26
N THR A 128 -4.68 23.67 -1.90
CA THR A 128 -3.41 23.13 -2.39
C THR A 128 -3.63 21.84 -3.16
N THR A 129 -2.58 21.36 -3.82
CA THR A 129 -2.64 20.08 -4.56
C THR A 129 -2.43 18.90 -3.61
N VAL A 130 -3.17 17.82 -3.80
CA VAL A 130 -3.02 16.55 -3.05
C VAL A 130 -1.59 16.03 -3.12
N LYS A 131 -0.93 16.23 -4.26
CA LYS A 131 0.47 15.86 -4.50
C LYS A 131 1.41 16.31 -3.37
N ARG A 132 1.17 17.50 -2.78
CA ARG A 132 2.00 18.06 -1.71
C ARG A 132 1.96 17.24 -0.42
N TYR A 133 0.84 16.58 -0.14
CA TYR A 133 0.62 15.85 1.11
C TYR A 133 0.55 14.33 0.92
N LEU A 134 0.74 13.85 -0.32
CA LEU A 134 0.53 12.45 -0.66
C LEU A 134 1.43 11.50 0.14
N TYR A 135 2.73 11.82 0.26
CA TYR A 135 3.65 10.99 1.03
C TYR A 135 3.28 10.97 2.52
N VAL A 136 2.87 12.11 3.07
CA VAL A 136 2.36 12.16 4.46
C VAL A 136 1.13 11.27 4.60
N GLY A 137 0.24 11.26 3.60
CA GLY A 137 -0.90 10.35 3.56
C GLY A 137 -0.48 8.89 3.58
N PHE A 138 0.44 8.49 2.71
CA PHE A 138 0.91 7.10 2.67
C PHE A 138 1.63 6.68 3.95
N TYR A 139 2.43 7.55 4.56
CA TYR A 139 3.02 7.27 5.88
C TYR A 139 1.93 7.20 6.95
N GLY A 140 0.97 8.11 6.92
CA GLY A 140 -0.16 8.15 7.85
C GLY A 140 -1.04 6.90 7.79
N THR A 141 -1.13 6.22 6.63
CA THR A 141 -1.87 4.94 6.55
C THR A 141 -1.27 3.83 7.42
N SER A 142 -0.07 4.00 7.98
CA SER A 142 0.45 3.08 9.00
C SER A 142 -0.39 3.10 10.31
N LEU A 143 -1.22 4.12 10.48
CA LEU A 143 -2.18 4.24 11.59
C LEU A 143 -3.58 3.68 11.22
N SER A 144 -3.74 3.08 10.04
CA SER A 144 -5.04 2.54 9.59
C SER A 144 -5.64 1.47 10.54
N PRO A 145 -4.89 0.67 11.30
CA PRO A 145 -5.48 -0.20 12.32
C PRO A 145 -6.35 0.53 13.35
N ILE A 146 -6.01 1.79 13.68
CA ILE A 146 -6.83 2.62 14.57
C ILE A 146 -8.21 2.88 13.95
N VAL A 147 -8.28 3.04 12.64
CA VAL A 147 -9.55 3.23 11.93
C VAL A 147 -10.42 1.98 12.08
N SER A 148 -9.84 0.78 11.86
CA SER A 148 -10.55 -0.49 12.08
C SER A 148 -11.07 -0.62 13.52
N GLN A 149 -10.24 -0.31 14.52
CA GLN A 149 -10.65 -0.35 15.93
C GLN A 149 -11.82 0.59 16.21
N VAL A 150 -11.78 1.84 15.73
CA VAL A 150 -12.86 2.80 15.95
C VAL A 150 -14.15 2.35 15.29
N MET A 151 -14.08 1.73 14.11
CA MET A 151 -15.26 1.20 13.41
C MET A 151 -15.94 0.08 14.22
N HIS A 152 -15.19 -0.78 14.92
CA HIS A 152 -15.73 -1.89 15.71
C HIS A 152 -16.10 -1.53 17.17
N ILE A 153 -15.80 -0.32 17.64
CA ILE A 153 -16.28 0.16 18.95
C ILE A 153 -17.76 0.58 18.89
N VAL A 154 -18.27 0.87 17.70
CA VAL A 154 -19.62 1.39 17.48
C VAL A 154 -20.65 0.27 17.26
N ASP A 155 -20.19 -0.97 17.06
CA ASP A 155 -21.03 -2.17 16.98
C ASP A 155 -21.14 -2.85 18.34
#